data_50d9c8d4b8a97f6e2639ca442a76466f
#
_entry.id   50d9c8d4b8a97f6e2639ca442a76466f
#
_cell.length_a   1.000
_cell.length_b   1.000
_cell.length_c   1.000
_cell.angle_alpha   90.00
_cell.angle_beta   90.00
_cell.angle_gamma   90.00
#
_symmetry.space_group_name_H-M   'P 1'
#
loop_
_entity.id
_entity.type
_entity.pdbx_description
1 polymer ?
#
loop_
_entity_poly.entity_id
_entity_poly.type
_entity_poly.pdbx_seq_one_letter_code
_entity_poly.pdbx_strand_id
1 'polypeptide(L)'
;MSYAAQLKYKQKLVSDNLQRIGGLTEGVDYEMCDILGMDTPFRYRNKAQYPVGEDKDGNIIMGFYAGHTHSIIPCDDCLLGDENNSVILTAVRQWMKDYRVRAYNENIHKGTLRHILIRTGFHTDEIMVCLVTKKMLRKEAADGLVRVIERLNSGSSASDNISSGSDNNTSNNSGRKLNIASLVVNINKEDTNVILGRECVTLYGRPYIEDYIGDIKFQISPLSFFQVNPKQTEVLYNKALEFANLTGNEAVWDLYCGIGTISLFLAKNAGMVYGVEIVPQAIEDAKNNAGLNGIDNAEFFVGKAEEVVTAFYESRKADDGTGHNMTRPDVIVVDPPRKGCDEKLLDTIVTMSPQRVVYVSCDSATLARDLKVLSERGYKIVKVQPVDQFANTVHVETVVLLSQLKQKPDDYINVTIEFDDMDITSA
;
A
#
# COMPACT_ATOMS: atom_id res chain seq x y z
N MET A 1 0.03 25.96 -4.23
CA MET A 1 0.86 25.41 -5.32
C MET A 1 -0.06 24.74 -6.32
N SER A 2 0.08 25.02 -7.64
CA SER A 2 -0.72 24.33 -8.65
C SER A 2 -0.35 22.85 -8.74
N TYR A 3 -1.24 21.99 -9.25
CA TYR A 3 -0.96 20.57 -9.35
C TYR A 3 0.25 20.27 -10.27
N ALA A 4 0.35 20.97 -11.39
CA ALA A 4 1.53 20.87 -12.27
C ALA A 4 2.86 21.23 -11.56
N ALA A 5 2.84 22.22 -10.65
CA ALA A 5 4.01 22.56 -9.86
C ALA A 5 4.33 21.49 -8.80
N GLN A 6 3.30 20.82 -8.25
CA GLN A 6 3.51 19.70 -7.33
C GLN A 6 4.19 18.52 -8.06
N LEU A 7 3.74 18.18 -9.26
CA LEU A 7 4.35 17.12 -10.07
C LEU A 7 5.84 17.40 -10.35
N LYS A 8 6.17 18.61 -10.80
CA LYS A 8 7.56 19.03 -11.02
C LYS A 8 8.42 18.92 -9.74
N TYR A 9 7.85 19.34 -8.60
CA TYR A 9 8.54 19.23 -7.31
C TYR A 9 8.82 17.78 -6.94
N LYS A 10 7.84 16.88 -7.11
CA LYS A 10 7.97 15.45 -6.78
C LYS A 10 8.97 14.75 -7.68
N GLN A 11 8.93 15.00 -8.99
CA GLN A 11 9.93 14.46 -9.92
C GLN A 11 11.34 14.93 -9.55
N LYS A 12 11.49 16.24 -9.28
CA LYS A 12 12.77 16.78 -8.81
C LYS A 12 13.24 16.17 -7.50
N LEU A 13 12.34 15.92 -6.55
CA LEU A 13 12.68 15.26 -5.27
C LEU A 13 13.28 13.87 -5.50
N VAL A 14 12.70 13.08 -6.41
CA VAL A 14 13.25 11.76 -6.77
C VAL A 14 14.64 11.91 -7.40
N SER A 15 14.80 12.76 -8.41
CA SER A 15 16.10 13.02 -9.07
C SER A 15 17.16 13.50 -8.07
N ASP A 16 16.81 14.48 -7.20
CA ASP A 16 17.73 15.01 -6.19
C ASP A 16 18.20 13.91 -5.20
N ASN A 17 17.32 13.02 -4.78
CA ASN A 17 17.67 11.93 -3.87
C ASN A 17 18.54 10.88 -4.57
N LEU A 18 18.22 10.49 -5.80
CA LEU A 18 19.05 9.57 -6.57
C LEU A 18 20.46 10.12 -6.75
N GLN A 19 20.60 11.41 -7.07
CA GLN A 19 21.90 12.05 -7.24
C GLN A 19 22.66 12.18 -5.90
N ARG A 20 22.03 12.75 -4.86
CA ARG A 20 22.72 13.12 -3.61
C ARG A 20 23.01 11.94 -2.70
N ILE A 21 22.11 10.97 -2.64
CA ILE A 21 22.21 9.79 -1.75
C ILE A 21 22.77 8.61 -2.54
N GLY A 22 22.25 8.35 -3.73
CA GLY A 22 22.65 7.24 -4.58
C GLY A 22 23.97 7.49 -5.32
N GLY A 23 24.34 8.74 -5.55
CA GLY A 23 25.45 9.11 -6.43
C GLY A 23 25.16 8.82 -7.91
N LEU A 24 23.87 8.70 -8.28
CA LEU A 24 23.38 8.27 -9.58
C LEU A 24 23.04 9.51 -10.43
N THR A 25 23.47 9.52 -11.68
CA THR A 25 23.31 10.65 -12.61
C THR A 25 22.31 10.29 -13.71
N GLU A 26 21.27 11.11 -13.86
CA GLU A 26 20.29 10.99 -14.94
C GLU A 26 20.97 11.12 -16.32
N GLY A 27 20.56 10.28 -17.27
CA GLY A 27 21.16 10.22 -18.61
C GLY A 27 22.48 9.46 -18.70
N VAL A 28 23.09 9.08 -17.56
CA VAL A 28 24.31 8.26 -17.47
C VAL A 28 23.99 6.92 -16.85
N ASP A 29 23.48 6.93 -15.62
CA ASP A 29 23.21 5.70 -14.85
C ASP A 29 21.79 5.19 -15.05
N TYR A 30 20.83 6.08 -15.38
CA TYR A 30 19.42 5.74 -15.60
C TYR A 30 18.70 6.75 -16.51
N GLU A 31 17.57 6.34 -17.06
CA GLU A 31 16.59 7.19 -17.76
C GLU A 31 15.47 7.58 -16.79
N MET A 32 15.24 8.89 -16.58
CA MET A 32 14.10 9.39 -15.83
C MET A 32 12.89 9.54 -16.75
N CYS A 33 11.80 8.85 -16.44
CA CYS A 33 10.53 9.07 -17.12
C CYS A 33 9.78 10.26 -16.51
N ASP A 34 8.93 10.92 -17.30
CA ASP A 34 8.06 11.97 -16.77
C ASP A 34 7.11 11.42 -15.72
N ILE A 35 6.91 12.18 -14.63
CA ILE A 35 6.03 11.76 -13.54
C ILE A 35 4.59 11.56 -14.01
N LEU A 36 4.00 10.41 -13.65
CA LEU A 36 2.59 10.12 -13.91
C LEU A 36 1.71 10.78 -12.83
N GLY A 37 0.90 11.75 -13.25
CA GLY A 37 -0.03 12.47 -12.38
C GLY A 37 -1.43 11.86 -12.38
N MET A 38 -2.34 12.50 -11.62
CA MET A 38 -3.77 12.17 -11.56
C MET A 38 -4.57 13.16 -12.42
N ASP A 39 -5.66 12.67 -13.02
CA ASP A 39 -6.66 13.55 -13.67
C ASP A 39 -7.38 14.43 -12.65
N THR A 40 -7.72 13.84 -11.50
CA THR A 40 -8.41 14.52 -10.40
C THR A 40 -7.63 14.34 -9.09
N PRO A 41 -6.88 15.36 -8.61
CA PRO A 41 -6.02 15.24 -7.45
C PRO A 41 -6.76 15.42 -6.11
N PHE A 42 -8.06 15.13 -6.07
CA PHE A 42 -8.95 15.19 -4.91
C PHE A 42 -9.83 13.95 -4.84
N ARG A 43 -10.42 13.66 -3.67
CA ARG A 43 -11.37 12.55 -3.44
C ARG A 43 -10.84 11.18 -3.87
N TYR A 44 -9.52 10.99 -3.84
CA TYR A 44 -8.89 9.76 -4.32
C TYR A 44 -8.63 8.71 -3.24
N ARG A 45 -8.73 9.10 -1.94
CA ARG A 45 -8.41 8.17 -0.85
C ARG A 45 -9.60 7.30 -0.51
N ASN A 46 -9.42 6.00 -0.68
CA ASN A 46 -10.40 4.98 -0.31
C ASN A 46 -10.37 4.61 1.18
N LYS A 47 -9.44 5.15 1.95
CA LYS A 47 -9.29 4.88 3.38
C LYS A 47 -8.99 6.17 4.14
N ALA A 48 -9.74 6.40 5.21
CA ALA A 48 -9.47 7.46 6.17
C ALA A 48 -9.56 6.93 7.60
N GLN A 49 -8.70 7.45 8.48
CA GLN A 49 -8.69 7.14 9.92
C GLN A 49 -8.81 8.43 10.69
N TYR A 50 -9.88 8.54 11.47
CA TYR A 50 -10.19 9.73 12.23
C TYR A 50 -10.01 9.44 13.72
N PRO A 51 -9.03 10.03 14.42
CA PRO A 51 -9.00 10.05 15.86
C PRO A 51 -10.26 10.76 16.40
N VAL A 52 -10.77 10.28 17.52
CA VAL A 52 -11.95 10.81 18.20
C VAL A 52 -11.52 11.34 19.56
N GLY A 53 -11.87 12.58 19.85
CA GLY A 53 -11.55 13.25 21.10
C GLY A 53 -12.68 14.14 21.59
N GLU A 54 -12.43 14.86 22.67
CA GLU A 54 -13.30 15.87 23.20
C GLU A 54 -12.53 17.21 23.21
N ASP A 55 -13.19 18.30 22.86
CA ASP A 55 -12.65 19.64 22.98
C ASP A 55 -12.69 20.13 24.45
N LYS A 56 -12.28 21.39 24.70
CA LYS A 56 -12.27 22.00 26.06
C LYS A 56 -13.65 22.13 26.67
N ASP A 57 -14.68 22.19 25.84
CA ASP A 57 -16.08 22.34 26.24
C ASP A 57 -16.79 20.98 26.35
N GLY A 58 -16.07 19.85 26.10
CA GLY A 58 -16.59 18.51 26.16
C GLY A 58 -17.35 18.06 24.90
N ASN A 59 -17.26 18.82 23.81
CA ASN A 59 -17.85 18.39 22.53
C ASN A 59 -17.00 17.35 21.86
N ILE A 60 -17.64 16.36 21.20
CA ILE A 60 -16.96 15.32 20.45
C ILE A 60 -16.37 15.93 19.17
N ILE A 61 -15.06 15.83 19.03
CA ILE A 61 -14.31 16.22 17.84
C ILE A 61 -13.74 14.99 17.14
N MET A 62 -13.73 15.05 15.80
CA MET A 62 -13.16 14.05 14.92
C MET A 62 -12.34 14.76 13.83
N GLY A 63 -11.22 14.23 13.43
CA GLY A 63 -10.38 14.92 12.45
C GLY A 63 -9.05 14.24 12.24
N PHE A 64 -7.96 15.00 12.26
CA PHE A 64 -6.61 14.48 12.08
C PHE A 64 -5.68 15.05 13.16
N TYR A 65 -4.63 14.30 13.49
CA TYR A 65 -3.62 14.81 14.41
C TYR A 65 -2.80 15.94 13.77
N ALA A 66 -2.58 16.99 14.52
CA ALA A 66 -1.58 18.00 14.17
C ALA A 66 -0.18 17.35 14.13
N GLY A 67 0.64 17.79 13.20
CA GLY A 67 1.97 17.20 13.01
C GLY A 67 2.78 17.13 14.31
N HIS A 68 3.36 15.97 14.58
CA HIS A 68 4.17 15.66 15.78
C HIS A 68 3.44 15.81 17.14
N THR A 69 2.10 15.81 17.13
CA THR A 69 1.28 15.90 18.36
C THR A 69 0.10 14.93 18.31
N HIS A 70 -0.58 14.74 19.45
CA HIS A 70 -1.85 14.03 19.54
C HIS A 70 -3.05 15.00 19.63
N SER A 71 -2.84 16.29 19.35
CA SER A 71 -3.93 17.26 19.26
C SER A 71 -4.75 17.06 18.01
N ILE A 72 -6.05 16.88 18.14
CA ILE A 72 -6.96 16.68 17.01
C ILE A 72 -7.32 18.04 16.40
N ILE A 73 -7.05 18.21 15.11
CA ILE A 73 -7.59 19.28 14.29
C ILE A 73 -8.94 18.78 13.77
N PRO A 74 -10.07 19.39 14.16
CA PRO A 74 -11.38 18.98 13.67
C PRO A 74 -11.44 19.07 12.14
N CYS A 75 -11.96 18.04 11.50
CA CYS A 75 -12.13 17.99 10.04
C CYS A 75 -13.36 17.16 9.72
N ASP A 76 -14.44 17.84 9.38
CA ASP A 76 -15.71 17.18 9.04
C ASP A 76 -15.73 16.72 7.58
N ASP A 77 -14.97 17.37 6.69
CA ASP A 77 -14.83 16.98 5.29
C ASP A 77 -13.38 17.18 4.82
N CYS A 78 -12.71 16.08 4.53
CA CYS A 78 -11.37 16.07 3.95
C CYS A 78 -11.44 15.95 2.43
N LEU A 79 -10.97 16.95 1.69
CA LEU A 79 -10.97 16.96 0.23
C LEU A 79 -10.18 15.82 -0.42
N LEU A 80 -9.33 15.10 0.32
CA LEU A 80 -8.63 13.93 -0.19
C LEU A 80 -9.44 12.63 -0.03
N GLY A 81 -10.30 12.55 1.01
CA GLY A 81 -11.13 11.39 1.31
C GLY A 81 -12.47 11.40 0.57
N ASP A 82 -13.13 10.27 0.59
CA ASP A 82 -14.48 10.11 0.04
C ASP A 82 -15.48 11.05 0.74
N GLU A 83 -16.40 11.62 -0.02
CA GLU A 83 -17.40 12.58 0.53
C GLU A 83 -18.40 11.94 1.49
N ASN A 84 -18.62 10.61 1.40
CA ASN A 84 -19.47 9.86 2.32
C ASN A 84 -18.92 9.85 3.76
N ASN A 85 -17.62 10.10 3.92
CA ASN A 85 -16.99 10.14 5.24
C ASN A 85 -17.65 11.18 6.15
N SER A 86 -17.99 12.36 5.64
CA SER A 86 -18.62 13.43 6.41
C SER A 86 -20.00 13.04 6.95
N VAL A 87 -20.78 12.31 6.14
CA VAL A 87 -22.10 11.79 6.52
C VAL A 87 -21.96 10.76 7.64
N ILE A 88 -21.03 9.83 7.50
CA ILE A 88 -20.77 8.78 8.48
C ILE A 88 -20.26 9.36 9.80
N LEU A 89 -19.30 10.29 9.76
CA LEU A 89 -18.76 10.94 10.95
C LEU A 89 -19.85 11.68 11.71
N THR A 90 -20.74 12.39 11.00
CA THR A 90 -21.88 13.10 11.60
C THR A 90 -22.83 12.12 12.29
N ALA A 91 -23.18 11.03 11.63
CA ALA A 91 -24.06 10.00 12.19
C ALA A 91 -23.45 9.30 13.42
N VAL A 92 -22.15 8.98 13.36
CA VAL A 92 -21.43 8.38 14.51
C VAL A 92 -21.32 9.39 15.67
N ARG A 93 -21.07 10.68 15.41
CA ARG A 93 -21.03 11.71 16.45
C ARG A 93 -22.38 11.82 17.17
N GLN A 94 -23.50 11.79 16.43
CA GLN A 94 -24.84 11.79 17.02
C GLN A 94 -25.10 10.52 17.83
N TRP A 95 -24.77 9.34 17.31
CA TRP A 95 -24.85 8.06 18.03
C TRP A 95 -24.05 8.08 19.35
N MET A 96 -22.84 8.63 19.35
CA MET A 96 -22.04 8.77 20.57
C MET A 96 -22.77 9.57 21.66
N LYS A 97 -23.47 10.67 21.28
CA LYS A 97 -24.28 11.50 22.20
C LYS A 97 -25.47 10.72 22.74
N ASP A 98 -26.24 10.08 21.84
CA ASP A 98 -27.48 9.37 22.18
C ASP A 98 -27.23 8.18 23.14
N TYR A 99 -26.14 7.46 22.91
CA TYR A 99 -25.78 6.28 23.71
C TYR A 99 -24.71 6.56 24.78
N ARG A 100 -24.33 7.83 24.99
CA ARG A 100 -23.31 8.25 25.93
C ARG A 100 -22.00 7.48 25.81
N VAL A 101 -21.55 7.27 24.57
CA VAL A 101 -20.25 6.69 24.26
C VAL A 101 -19.20 7.78 24.30
N ARG A 102 -18.26 7.70 25.22
CA ARG A 102 -17.21 8.70 25.38
C ARG A 102 -16.04 8.44 24.44
N ALA A 103 -15.42 9.52 23.96
CA ALA A 103 -14.12 9.45 23.34
C ALA A 103 -13.07 8.91 24.32
N TYR A 104 -12.10 8.16 23.82
CA TYR A 104 -10.99 7.69 24.64
C TYR A 104 -9.98 8.83 24.85
N ASN A 105 -9.65 9.07 26.09
CA ASN A 105 -8.63 10.04 26.50
C ASN A 105 -7.35 9.29 26.84
N GLU A 106 -6.30 9.50 26.07
CA GLU A 106 -5.00 8.81 26.19
C GLU A 106 -4.26 9.19 27.48
N ASN A 107 -4.46 10.40 28.01
CA ASN A 107 -3.76 10.86 29.21
C ASN A 107 -4.26 10.20 30.50
N ILE A 108 -5.54 9.88 30.56
CA ILE A 108 -6.18 9.28 31.75
C ILE A 108 -6.66 7.85 31.51
N HIS A 109 -6.43 7.30 30.31
CA HIS A 109 -6.83 5.96 29.87
C HIS A 109 -8.32 5.64 30.11
N LYS A 110 -9.20 6.64 29.91
CA LYS A 110 -10.65 6.51 30.08
C LYS A 110 -11.40 6.85 28.81
N GLY A 111 -12.56 6.23 28.65
CA GLY A 111 -13.39 6.36 27.44
C GLY A 111 -13.46 5.04 26.67
N THR A 112 -14.08 5.08 25.50
CA THR A 112 -14.36 3.87 24.72
C THR A 112 -13.88 3.98 23.27
N LEU A 113 -14.32 5.00 22.53
CA LEU A 113 -14.02 5.16 21.10
C LEU A 113 -12.71 5.92 20.90
N ARG A 114 -11.76 5.28 20.22
CA ARG A 114 -10.41 5.83 19.92
C ARG A 114 -10.36 6.45 18.53
N HIS A 115 -10.78 5.66 17.53
CA HIS A 115 -10.72 6.06 16.12
C HIS A 115 -11.93 5.53 15.36
N ILE A 116 -12.21 6.17 14.24
CA ILE A 116 -13.11 5.67 13.21
C ILE A 116 -12.29 5.45 11.96
N LEU A 117 -12.26 4.22 11.44
CA LEU A 117 -11.69 3.90 10.16
C LEU A 117 -12.82 3.70 9.17
N ILE A 118 -12.79 4.41 8.05
CA ILE A 118 -13.73 4.28 6.96
C ILE A 118 -12.94 3.82 5.73
N ARG A 119 -13.45 2.77 5.05
CA ARG A 119 -12.95 2.32 3.75
C ARG A 119 -14.07 2.33 2.75
N THR A 120 -13.78 2.76 1.53
CA THR A 120 -14.72 2.77 0.40
C THR A 120 -14.12 1.99 -0.76
N GLY A 121 -14.83 1.00 -1.29
CA GLY A 121 -14.49 0.35 -2.55
C GLY A 121 -14.91 1.26 -3.70
N PHE A 122 -13.95 1.72 -4.50
CA PHE A 122 -14.20 2.71 -5.56
C PHE A 122 -14.83 2.11 -6.81
N HIS A 123 -14.76 0.79 -6.98
CA HIS A 123 -15.42 0.07 -8.08
C HIS A 123 -16.77 -0.56 -7.65
N THR A 124 -16.97 -0.75 -6.33
CA THR A 124 -18.15 -1.43 -5.79
C THR A 124 -19.09 -0.52 -5.02
N ASP A 125 -18.64 0.71 -4.70
CA ASP A 125 -19.30 1.63 -3.77
C ASP A 125 -19.57 1.03 -2.37
N GLU A 126 -18.95 -0.11 -2.04
CA GLU A 126 -19.07 -0.73 -0.73
C GLU A 126 -18.30 0.06 0.32
N ILE A 127 -18.94 0.31 1.45
CA ILE A 127 -18.33 1.04 2.56
C ILE A 127 -18.17 0.12 3.76
N MET A 128 -16.99 0.17 4.38
CA MET A 128 -16.71 -0.38 5.70
C MET A 128 -16.59 0.75 6.71
N VAL A 129 -17.32 0.64 7.81
CA VAL A 129 -17.15 1.48 9.00
C VAL A 129 -16.55 0.62 10.12
N CYS A 130 -15.35 0.94 10.55
CA CYS A 130 -14.67 0.23 11.64
C CYS A 130 -14.42 1.18 12.80
N LEU A 131 -15.02 0.89 13.96
CA LEU A 131 -14.85 1.64 15.19
C LEU A 131 -13.73 1.00 16.02
N VAL A 132 -12.66 1.76 16.26
CA VAL A 132 -11.57 1.31 17.12
C VAL A 132 -11.86 1.69 18.55
N THR A 133 -12.05 0.71 19.41
CA THR A 133 -12.49 0.90 20.78
C THR A 133 -11.51 0.28 21.80
N LYS A 134 -11.45 0.85 23.00
CA LYS A 134 -10.65 0.27 24.10
C LYS A 134 -11.25 -1.05 24.62
N LYS A 135 -12.55 -1.23 24.49
CA LYS A 135 -13.32 -2.39 24.94
C LYS A 135 -14.56 -2.59 24.09
N MET A 136 -15.17 -3.76 24.16
CA MET A 136 -16.43 -4.03 23.48
C MET A 136 -17.51 -3.02 23.88
N LEU A 137 -18.33 -2.60 22.93
CA LEU A 137 -19.48 -1.74 23.15
C LEU A 137 -20.53 -2.42 24.03
N ARG A 138 -21.28 -1.63 24.83
CA ARG A 138 -22.48 -2.15 25.49
C ARG A 138 -23.51 -2.54 24.43
N LYS A 139 -24.31 -3.56 24.72
CA LYS A 139 -25.27 -4.13 23.77
C LYS A 139 -26.20 -3.05 23.17
N GLU A 140 -26.77 -2.19 24.01
CA GLU A 140 -27.70 -1.11 23.58
C GLU A 140 -27.01 -0.12 22.63
N ALA A 141 -25.73 0.19 22.86
CA ALA A 141 -24.96 1.08 21.99
C ALA A 141 -24.61 0.37 20.67
N ALA A 142 -24.24 -0.90 20.71
CA ALA A 142 -23.98 -1.69 19.51
C ALA A 142 -25.23 -1.82 18.64
N ASP A 143 -26.37 -2.20 19.23
CA ASP A 143 -27.66 -2.30 18.54
C ASP A 143 -28.10 -0.92 17.98
N GLY A 144 -27.83 0.15 18.73
CA GLY A 144 -28.09 1.52 18.27
C GLY A 144 -27.25 1.92 17.07
N LEU A 145 -25.99 1.48 17.04
CA LEU A 145 -25.09 1.75 15.90
C LEU A 145 -25.55 0.99 14.64
N VAL A 146 -25.96 -0.26 14.80
CA VAL A 146 -26.53 -1.05 13.67
C VAL A 146 -27.73 -0.30 13.07
N ARG A 147 -28.67 0.19 13.91
CA ARG A 147 -29.81 1.00 13.41
C ARG A 147 -29.38 2.27 12.68
N VAL A 148 -28.29 2.92 13.10
CA VAL A 148 -27.72 4.08 12.38
C VAL A 148 -27.28 3.65 10.98
N ILE A 149 -26.55 2.52 10.86
CA ILE A 149 -26.08 2.01 9.57
C ILE A 149 -27.25 1.63 8.65
N GLU A 150 -28.26 0.94 9.17
CA GLU A 150 -29.49 0.58 8.41
C GLU A 150 -30.19 1.82 7.86
N ARG A 151 -30.26 2.89 8.67
CA ARG A 151 -30.83 4.18 8.25
C ARG A 151 -30.02 4.84 7.13
N LEU A 152 -28.70 4.87 7.25
CA LEU A 152 -27.82 5.38 6.20
C LEU A 152 -27.95 4.58 4.90
N ASN A 153 -28.10 3.27 5.00
CA ASN A 153 -28.31 2.40 3.86
C ASN A 153 -29.71 2.55 3.22
N SER A 154 -30.73 2.92 4.00
CA SER A 154 -32.07 3.15 3.45
C SER A 154 -32.24 4.54 2.81
N GLY A 155 -31.35 5.49 3.11
CA GLY A 155 -31.48 6.89 2.69
C GLY A 155 -32.60 7.67 3.44
N SER A 156 -33.10 7.11 4.56
CA SER A 156 -34.16 7.76 5.35
C SER A 156 -33.58 8.94 6.11
N SER A 157 -34.16 10.12 5.92
CA SER A 157 -33.79 11.32 6.68
C SER A 157 -34.27 11.24 8.14
N ALA A 158 -33.53 11.87 9.06
CA ALA A 158 -33.86 11.89 10.50
C ALA A 158 -35.13 12.68 10.85
N SER A 159 -35.88 13.16 9.84
CA SER A 159 -37.03 14.06 10.01
C SER A 159 -38.35 13.41 10.39
N ASP A 160 -38.44 12.06 10.48
CA ASP A 160 -39.73 11.41 10.72
C ASP A 160 -40.15 11.32 12.19
N ASN A 161 -39.35 11.80 13.17
CA ASN A 161 -39.76 11.79 14.59
C ASN A 161 -39.05 12.83 15.49
N ILE A 162 -38.89 14.10 15.12
CA ILE A 162 -38.62 15.15 16.14
C ILE A 162 -39.25 16.49 15.69
N SER A 163 -40.21 16.94 16.47
CA SER A 163 -40.82 18.25 16.43
C SER A 163 -39.82 19.38 16.71
N SER A 164 -39.88 20.42 15.87
CA SER A 164 -39.51 21.82 16.07
C SER A 164 -38.25 22.16 16.88
N GLY A 165 -37.22 22.53 16.16
CA GLY A 165 -36.07 23.30 16.63
C GLY A 165 -35.33 23.88 15.43
N SER A 166 -35.60 25.18 15.15
CA SER A 166 -35.00 25.91 14.03
C SER A 166 -33.52 26.17 14.29
N ASP A 167 -32.63 25.52 13.54
CA ASP A 167 -31.33 26.07 13.24
C ASP A 167 -30.99 25.74 11.75
N ASN A 168 -31.22 26.79 10.94
CA ASN A 168 -30.90 26.85 9.52
C ASN A 168 -29.39 27.06 9.39
N ASN A 169 -28.59 25.98 9.28
CA ASN A 169 -27.31 25.96 8.53
C ASN A 169 -26.70 24.58 8.51
N THR A 170 -27.33 23.61 7.86
CA THR A 170 -26.68 22.33 7.49
C THR A 170 -26.97 22.04 6.04
N SER A 171 -25.92 22.06 5.25
CA SER A 171 -25.92 21.76 3.82
C SER A 171 -26.65 20.45 3.49
N ASN A 172 -27.44 20.50 2.44
CA ASN A 172 -28.28 19.48 1.80
C ASN A 172 -27.64 18.11 1.62
N ASN A 173 -27.53 17.29 2.67
CA ASN A 173 -27.08 15.90 2.58
C ASN A 173 -28.10 14.90 3.19
N SER A 174 -29.32 15.36 3.48
CA SER A 174 -30.41 14.55 3.98
C SER A 174 -31.07 13.76 2.83
N GLY A 175 -30.79 12.45 2.75
CA GLY A 175 -31.42 11.54 1.79
C GLY A 175 -30.45 10.74 0.90
N ARG A 176 -29.15 10.92 1.03
CA ARG A 176 -28.18 10.09 0.27
C ARG A 176 -28.16 8.67 0.84
N LYS A 177 -28.50 7.69 0.02
CA LYS A 177 -28.40 6.27 0.32
C LYS A 177 -26.93 5.86 0.22
N LEU A 178 -26.38 5.25 1.28
CA LEU A 178 -25.05 4.67 1.29
C LEU A 178 -25.11 3.14 1.08
N ASN A 179 -23.97 2.55 0.72
CA ASN A 179 -23.82 1.10 0.62
C ASN A 179 -22.83 0.61 1.70
N ILE A 180 -23.22 0.73 2.98
CA ILE A 180 -22.38 0.24 4.08
C ILE A 180 -22.54 -1.26 4.18
N ALA A 181 -21.59 -1.99 3.60
CA ALA A 181 -21.57 -3.44 3.54
C ALA A 181 -20.96 -4.10 4.78
N SER A 182 -20.21 -3.32 5.58
CA SER A 182 -19.47 -3.83 6.72
C SER A 182 -19.46 -2.81 7.87
N LEU A 183 -19.88 -3.26 9.07
CA LEU A 183 -19.70 -2.54 10.33
C LEU A 183 -18.92 -3.42 11.29
N VAL A 184 -17.75 -2.98 11.70
CA VAL A 184 -16.83 -3.72 12.56
C VAL A 184 -16.46 -2.92 13.79
N VAL A 185 -16.31 -3.58 14.93
CA VAL A 185 -15.63 -3.05 16.11
C VAL A 185 -14.26 -3.70 16.21
N ASN A 186 -13.21 -2.92 16.11
CA ASN A 186 -11.85 -3.33 16.37
C ASN A 186 -11.49 -2.99 17.81
N ILE A 187 -11.12 -4.00 18.60
CA ILE A 187 -10.82 -3.84 20.02
C ILE A 187 -9.32 -3.68 20.20
N ASN A 188 -8.89 -2.47 20.54
CA ASN A 188 -7.50 -2.16 20.87
C ASN A 188 -7.34 -1.84 22.36
N LYS A 189 -6.90 -2.83 23.12
CA LYS A 189 -6.67 -2.74 24.57
C LYS A 189 -5.32 -2.12 24.92
N GLU A 190 -4.41 -2.02 23.94
CA GLU A 190 -3.04 -1.56 24.15
C GLU A 190 -2.97 -0.03 24.35
N ASP A 191 -2.06 0.39 25.20
CA ASP A 191 -1.75 1.82 25.43
C ASP A 191 -0.50 2.24 24.63
N THR A 192 -0.57 1.96 23.33
CA THR A 192 0.49 2.25 22.36
C THR A 192 -0.02 3.13 21.23
N ASN A 193 0.88 3.62 20.39
CA ASN A 193 0.55 4.39 19.19
C ASN A 193 -0.05 3.55 18.05
N VAL A 194 -0.15 2.22 18.23
CA VAL A 194 -0.80 1.33 17.26
C VAL A 194 -2.29 1.59 17.29
N ILE A 195 -2.86 1.95 16.15
CA ILE A 195 -4.27 2.33 16.04
C ILE A 195 -5.18 1.11 16.13
N LEU A 196 -4.90 0.06 15.35
CA LEU A 196 -5.75 -1.13 15.25
C LEU A 196 -5.28 -2.22 16.20
N GLY A 197 -6.21 -2.78 16.98
CA GLY A 197 -5.98 -4.01 17.74
C GLY A 197 -6.11 -5.25 16.87
N ARG A 198 -5.84 -6.41 17.46
CA ARG A 198 -5.91 -7.70 16.74
C ARG A 198 -7.31 -8.30 16.67
N GLU A 199 -8.19 -7.93 17.59
CA GLU A 199 -9.54 -8.46 17.72
C GLU A 199 -10.53 -7.60 16.94
N CYS A 200 -11.27 -8.23 16.00
CA CYS A 200 -12.33 -7.59 15.23
C CYS A 200 -13.64 -8.33 15.42
N VAL A 201 -14.71 -7.60 15.70
CA VAL A 201 -16.07 -8.13 15.87
C VAL A 201 -16.99 -7.46 14.85
N THR A 202 -17.57 -8.25 13.95
CA THR A 202 -18.55 -7.76 12.98
C THR A 202 -19.91 -7.56 13.64
N LEU A 203 -20.45 -6.35 13.57
CA LEU A 203 -21.77 -6.02 14.09
C LEU A 203 -22.87 -6.07 13.03
N TYR A 204 -22.50 -5.77 11.75
CA TYR A 204 -23.44 -5.76 10.64
C TYR A 204 -22.71 -6.12 9.34
N GLY A 205 -23.39 -6.86 8.47
CA GLY A 205 -22.89 -7.26 7.17
C GLY A 205 -21.72 -8.23 7.21
N ARG A 206 -20.71 -8.01 6.37
CA ARG A 206 -19.54 -8.88 6.21
C ARG A 206 -18.34 -8.34 6.99
N PRO A 207 -17.34 -9.19 7.37
CA PRO A 207 -16.10 -8.72 8.01
C PRO A 207 -15.14 -7.99 7.04
N TYR A 208 -15.52 -7.82 5.78
CA TYR A 208 -14.74 -7.21 4.72
C TYR A 208 -15.64 -6.43 3.75
N ILE A 209 -15.04 -5.62 2.93
CA ILE A 209 -15.61 -5.07 1.69
C ILE A 209 -14.88 -5.64 0.49
N GLU A 210 -15.50 -5.56 -0.68
CA GLU A 210 -14.89 -5.95 -1.94
C GLU A 210 -14.51 -4.70 -2.75
N ASP A 211 -13.37 -4.74 -3.42
CA ASP A 211 -12.98 -3.73 -4.41
C ASP A 211 -12.06 -4.38 -5.46
N TYR A 212 -11.71 -3.62 -6.49
CA TYR A 212 -10.90 -4.10 -7.61
C TYR A 212 -9.64 -3.26 -7.79
N ILE A 213 -8.58 -3.86 -8.33
CA ILE A 213 -7.45 -3.21 -8.99
C ILE A 213 -7.38 -3.81 -10.39
N GLY A 214 -7.68 -3.00 -11.40
CA GLY A 214 -7.98 -3.51 -12.74
C GLY A 214 -9.16 -4.47 -12.69
N ASP A 215 -8.99 -5.68 -13.16
CA ASP A 215 -10.01 -6.74 -13.15
C ASP A 215 -9.79 -7.79 -12.03
N ILE A 216 -8.86 -7.57 -11.10
CA ILE A 216 -8.64 -8.41 -9.93
C ILE A 216 -9.50 -7.94 -8.76
N LYS A 217 -10.35 -8.81 -8.25
CA LYS A 217 -11.19 -8.59 -7.08
C LYS A 217 -10.42 -8.89 -5.79
N PHE A 218 -10.58 -8.03 -4.80
CA PHE A 218 -10.00 -8.19 -3.47
C PHE A 218 -11.06 -8.12 -2.38
N GLN A 219 -10.95 -9.01 -1.38
CA GLN A 219 -11.64 -8.87 -0.12
C GLN A 219 -10.72 -8.13 0.86
N ILE A 220 -11.22 -7.03 1.40
CA ILE A 220 -10.43 -6.07 2.18
C ILE A 220 -11.00 -6.00 3.60
N SER A 221 -10.28 -6.57 4.56
CA SER A 221 -10.63 -6.53 5.99
C SER A 221 -10.21 -5.19 6.64
N PRO A 222 -10.61 -4.88 7.88
CA PRO A 222 -10.11 -3.71 8.59
C PRO A 222 -8.58 -3.69 8.72
N LEU A 223 -7.95 -4.86 8.86
CA LEU A 223 -6.52 -5.03 9.09
C LEU A 223 -5.69 -5.14 7.81
N SER A 224 -6.32 -5.49 6.67
CA SER A 224 -5.60 -5.64 5.40
C SER A 224 -4.95 -4.33 4.95
N PHE A 225 -3.71 -4.41 4.50
CA PHE A 225 -3.13 -3.32 3.71
C PHE A 225 -3.73 -3.36 2.31
N PHE A 226 -4.22 -2.23 1.84
CA PHE A 226 -4.71 -2.02 0.49
C PHE A 226 -4.37 -0.59 0.09
N GLN A 227 -3.88 -0.39 -1.11
CA GLN A 227 -3.44 0.92 -1.61
C GLN A 227 -4.59 1.94 -1.54
N VAL A 228 -4.26 3.16 -1.05
CA VAL A 228 -5.29 4.14 -0.71
C VAL A 228 -5.84 4.94 -1.89
N ASN A 229 -5.27 4.79 -3.07
CA ASN A 229 -5.69 5.45 -4.30
C ASN A 229 -5.85 4.39 -5.42
N PRO A 230 -7.01 3.77 -5.56
CA PRO A 230 -7.21 2.65 -6.48
C PRO A 230 -6.84 2.98 -7.92
N LYS A 231 -7.30 4.13 -8.45
CA LYS A 231 -7.00 4.54 -9.83
C LYS A 231 -5.50 4.68 -10.10
N GLN A 232 -4.80 5.33 -9.18
CA GLN A 232 -3.36 5.53 -9.36
C GLN A 232 -2.56 4.26 -9.05
N THR A 233 -3.13 3.35 -8.25
CA THR A 233 -2.56 2.01 -8.04
C THR A 233 -2.55 1.20 -9.32
N GLU A 234 -3.59 1.28 -10.14
CA GLU A 234 -3.60 0.64 -11.46
C GLU A 234 -2.51 1.20 -12.37
N VAL A 235 -2.30 2.53 -12.36
CA VAL A 235 -1.20 3.17 -13.10
C VAL A 235 0.16 2.65 -12.62
N LEU A 236 0.35 2.59 -11.29
CA LEU A 236 1.58 2.10 -10.65
C LEU A 236 1.86 0.65 -11.00
N TYR A 237 0.84 -0.23 -10.90
CA TYR A 237 0.98 -1.66 -11.16
C TYR A 237 1.12 -1.98 -12.65
N ASN A 238 0.44 -1.24 -13.53
CA ASN A 238 0.68 -1.33 -14.97
C ASN A 238 2.11 -0.95 -15.33
N LYS A 239 2.70 0.04 -14.65
CA LYS A 239 4.10 0.39 -14.86
C LYS A 239 5.05 -0.68 -14.32
N ALA A 240 4.75 -1.28 -13.18
CA ALA A 240 5.50 -2.42 -12.66
C ALA A 240 5.44 -3.63 -13.61
N LEU A 241 4.25 -3.93 -14.17
CA LEU A 241 4.06 -4.99 -15.16
C LEU A 241 4.83 -4.70 -16.47
N GLU A 242 4.78 -3.45 -16.96
CA GLU A 242 5.57 -3.02 -18.14
C GLU A 242 7.06 -3.26 -17.91
N PHE A 243 7.58 -2.88 -16.73
CA PHE A 243 8.98 -3.05 -16.39
C PHE A 243 9.37 -4.52 -16.14
N ALA A 244 8.46 -5.32 -15.61
CA ALA A 244 8.65 -6.77 -15.48
C ALA A 244 8.77 -7.46 -16.85
N ASN A 245 8.13 -6.90 -17.90
CA ASN A 245 8.18 -7.39 -19.29
C ASN A 245 7.96 -8.91 -19.39
N LEU A 246 6.83 -9.38 -18.84
CA LEU A 246 6.48 -10.79 -18.75
C LEU A 246 5.93 -11.31 -20.07
N THR A 247 6.25 -12.56 -20.39
CA THR A 247 5.83 -13.27 -21.63
C THR A 247 4.93 -14.48 -21.36
N GLY A 248 4.64 -14.78 -20.09
CA GLY A 248 3.83 -15.91 -19.67
C GLY A 248 4.63 -17.13 -19.21
N ASN A 249 5.96 -17.07 -19.24
CA ASN A 249 6.81 -18.20 -18.85
C ASN A 249 7.68 -17.93 -17.61
N GLU A 250 7.73 -16.68 -17.16
CA GLU A 250 8.63 -16.25 -16.11
C GLU A 250 8.20 -16.73 -14.72
N ALA A 251 9.19 -17.10 -13.90
CA ALA A 251 9.07 -17.25 -12.47
C ALA A 251 9.31 -15.88 -11.79
N VAL A 252 8.26 -15.32 -11.21
CA VAL A 252 8.28 -14.01 -10.56
C VAL A 252 8.21 -14.18 -9.05
N TRP A 253 9.06 -13.46 -8.31
CA TRP A 253 8.97 -13.36 -6.86
C TRP A 253 8.54 -11.96 -6.43
N ASP A 254 7.51 -11.88 -5.61
CA ASP A 254 7.03 -10.67 -4.93
C ASP A 254 7.39 -10.78 -3.45
N LEU A 255 8.39 -10.00 -3.03
CA LEU A 255 9.03 -10.18 -1.72
C LEU A 255 8.41 -9.37 -0.57
N TYR A 256 7.33 -8.66 -0.82
CA TYR A 256 6.49 -7.95 0.16
C TYR A 256 5.03 -7.98 -0.29
N CYS A 257 4.50 -9.18 -0.54
CA CYS A 257 3.25 -9.34 -1.29
C CYS A 257 1.99 -8.84 -0.57
N GLY A 258 2.02 -8.66 0.75
CA GLY A 258 0.83 -8.29 1.52
C GLY A 258 -0.32 -9.26 1.28
N ILE A 259 -1.49 -8.75 0.91
CA ILE A 259 -2.68 -9.55 0.53
C ILE A 259 -2.65 -10.00 -0.95
N GLY A 260 -1.49 -9.95 -1.59
CA GLY A 260 -1.28 -10.41 -2.97
C GLY A 260 -1.62 -9.40 -4.06
N THR A 261 -1.67 -8.09 -3.76
CA THR A 261 -2.15 -7.09 -4.73
C THR A 261 -1.28 -7.03 -5.98
N ILE A 262 0.04 -6.90 -5.85
CA ILE A 262 0.97 -6.92 -7.00
C ILE A 262 1.09 -8.33 -7.55
N SER A 263 1.24 -9.34 -6.68
CA SER A 263 1.40 -10.75 -7.08
C SER A 263 0.30 -11.21 -8.03
N LEU A 264 -0.97 -10.99 -7.68
CA LEU A 264 -2.12 -11.42 -8.48
C LEU A 264 -2.26 -10.61 -9.77
N PHE A 265 -1.85 -9.33 -9.74
CA PHE A 265 -1.83 -8.48 -10.93
C PHE A 265 -0.80 -8.99 -11.96
N LEU A 266 0.38 -9.43 -11.49
CA LEU A 266 1.43 -10.00 -12.33
C LEU A 266 1.12 -11.43 -12.80
N ALA A 267 0.40 -12.23 -12.00
CA ALA A 267 0.12 -13.63 -12.27
C ALA A 267 -0.57 -13.86 -13.62
N LYS A 268 -1.37 -12.88 -14.09
CA LYS A 268 -2.01 -12.95 -15.42
C LYS A 268 -1.05 -13.01 -16.59
N ASN A 269 0.18 -12.54 -16.39
CA ASN A 269 1.18 -12.42 -17.44
C ASN A 269 2.45 -13.21 -17.13
N ALA A 270 2.50 -13.93 -15.99
CA ALA A 270 3.62 -14.74 -15.53
C ALA A 270 3.35 -16.23 -15.72
N GLY A 271 4.39 -17.04 -15.80
CA GLY A 271 4.27 -18.50 -15.70
C GLY A 271 3.91 -18.92 -14.29
N MET A 272 4.60 -18.37 -13.30
CA MET A 272 4.35 -18.62 -11.86
C MET A 272 4.74 -17.41 -11.05
N VAL A 273 3.95 -17.08 -10.02
CA VAL A 273 4.26 -16.01 -9.06
C VAL A 273 4.41 -16.60 -7.66
N TYR A 274 5.46 -16.20 -6.96
CA TYR A 274 5.74 -16.58 -5.58
C TYR A 274 5.69 -15.34 -4.70
N GLY A 275 4.69 -15.23 -3.83
CA GLY A 275 4.53 -14.11 -2.90
C GLY A 275 5.06 -14.44 -1.51
N VAL A 276 5.81 -13.53 -0.90
CA VAL A 276 6.35 -13.67 0.46
C VAL A 276 5.90 -12.49 1.32
N GLU A 277 5.39 -12.78 2.51
CA GLU A 277 4.95 -11.78 3.49
C GLU A 277 5.15 -12.32 4.90
N ILE A 278 5.58 -11.44 5.81
CA ILE A 278 5.85 -11.82 7.21
C ILE A 278 4.58 -12.00 8.05
N VAL A 279 3.46 -11.37 7.63
CA VAL A 279 2.18 -11.38 8.35
C VAL A 279 1.34 -12.58 7.91
N PRO A 280 1.12 -13.60 8.77
CA PRO A 280 0.39 -14.81 8.37
C PRO A 280 -1.03 -14.53 7.86
N GLN A 281 -1.76 -13.60 8.47
CA GLN A 281 -3.12 -13.24 8.05
C GLN A 281 -3.14 -12.65 6.63
N ALA A 282 -2.14 -11.85 6.27
CA ALA A 282 -2.05 -11.30 4.92
C ALA A 282 -1.85 -12.40 3.87
N ILE A 283 -1.09 -13.46 4.20
CA ILE A 283 -0.92 -14.63 3.31
C ILE A 283 -2.23 -15.42 3.16
N GLU A 284 -3.01 -15.59 4.23
CA GLU A 284 -4.34 -16.19 4.12
C GLU A 284 -5.25 -15.36 3.22
N ASP A 285 -5.26 -14.05 3.41
CA ASP A 285 -6.01 -13.12 2.57
C ASP A 285 -5.54 -13.19 1.10
N ALA A 286 -4.22 -13.30 0.83
CA ALA A 286 -3.67 -13.45 -0.51
C ALA A 286 -4.14 -14.74 -1.20
N LYS A 287 -4.11 -15.87 -0.48
CA LYS A 287 -4.62 -17.16 -0.99
C LYS A 287 -6.12 -17.12 -1.28
N ASN A 288 -6.89 -16.49 -0.40
CA ASN A 288 -8.32 -16.30 -0.60
C ASN A 288 -8.59 -15.42 -1.83
N ASN A 289 -7.83 -14.33 -2.01
CA ASN A 289 -7.94 -13.45 -3.17
C ASN A 289 -7.54 -14.17 -4.46
N ALA A 290 -6.51 -15.02 -4.45
CA ALA A 290 -6.17 -15.86 -5.60
C ALA A 290 -7.33 -16.78 -5.99
N GLY A 291 -7.88 -17.52 -5.02
CA GLY A 291 -9.05 -18.39 -5.24
C GLY A 291 -10.29 -17.64 -5.73
N LEU A 292 -10.56 -16.42 -5.20
CA LEU A 292 -11.66 -15.57 -5.61
C LEU A 292 -11.60 -15.18 -7.10
N ASN A 293 -10.39 -15.08 -7.64
CA ASN A 293 -10.14 -14.68 -9.03
C ASN A 293 -9.80 -15.87 -9.95
N GLY A 294 -9.81 -17.12 -9.44
CA GLY A 294 -9.45 -18.30 -10.22
C GLY A 294 -7.99 -18.28 -10.69
N ILE A 295 -7.09 -17.64 -9.92
CA ILE A 295 -5.65 -17.58 -10.19
C ILE A 295 -4.99 -18.77 -9.50
N ASP A 296 -4.49 -19.72 -10.26
CA ASP A 296 -3.87 -20.97 -9.81
C ASP A 296 -2.34 -21.01 -9.97
N ASN A 297 -1.79 -20.01 -10.66
CA ASN A 297 -0.35 -19.85 -10.87
C ASN A 297 0.29 -18.83 -9.89
N ALA A 298 -0.21 -18.78 -8.65
CA ALA A 298 0.34 -17.98 -7.56
C ALA A 298 0.44 -18.79 -6.28
N GLU A 299 1.63 -18.85 -5.69
CA GLU A 299 1.89 -19.47 -4.38
C GLU A 299 2.32 -18.42 -3.36
N PHE A 300 1.90 -18.59 -2.09
CA PHE A 300 2.17 -17.60 -1.04
C PHE A 300 2.78 -18.23 0.20
N PHE A 301 3.83 -17.60 0.74
CA PHE A 301 4.64 -18.09 1.84
C PHE A 301 4.70 -17.08 2.99
N VAL A 302 4.55 -17.58 4.22
CA VAL A 302 4.74 -16.77 5.43
C VAL A 302 6.20 -16.81 5.85
N GLY A 303 6.83 -15.66 5.99
CA GLY A 303 8.19 -15.56 6.50
C GLY A 303 8.91 -14.30 6.02
N LYS A 304 10.17 -14.19 6.41
CA LYS A 304 11.04 -13.15 5.86
C LYS A 304 11.51 -13.58 4.47
N ALA A 305 11.53 -12.64 3.54
CA ALA A 305 11.84 -12.91 2.14
C ALA A 305 13.22 -13.58 1.98
N GLU A 306 14.26 -13.09 2.67
CA GLU A 306 15.61 -13.64 2.62
C GLU A 306 15.71 -15.09 3.15
N GLU A 307 14.86 -15.47 4.11
CA GLU A 307 14.80 -16.82 4.66
C GLU A 307 14.01 -17.77 3.76
N VAL A 308 12.82 -17.33 3.31
CA VAL A 308 11.91 -18.13 2.49
C VAL A 308 12.52 -18.44 1.13
N VAL A 309 13.05 -17.42 0.44
CA VAL A 309 13.66 -17.58 -0.89
C VAL A 309 14.84 -18.55 -0.83
N THR A 310 15.72 -18.38 0.16
CA THR A 310 16.88 -19.25 0.34
C THR A 310 16.46 -20.70 0.59
N ALA A 311 15.56 -20.92 1.56
CA ALA A 311 15.05 -22.25 1.90
C ALA A 311 14.34 -22.94 0.73
N PHE A 312 13.57 -22.17 -0.06
CA PHE A 312 12.89 -22.67 -1.25
C PHE A 312 13.87 -23.24 -2.29
N TYR A 313 14.97 -22.55 -2.56
CA TYR A 313 15.96 -23.03 -3.52
C TYR A 313 16.84 -24.13 -2.96
N GLU A 314 17.17 -24.13 -1.68
CA GLU A 314 17.94 -25.19 -1.03
C GLU A 314 17.17 -26.53 -1.00
N SER A 315 15.88 -26.50 -0.64
CA SER A 315 15.04 -27.70 -0.58
C SER A 315 14.91 -28.38 -1.94
N ARG A 316 14.85 -27.60 -3.00
CA ARG A 316 14.70 -28.13 -4.36
C ARG A 316 16.02 -28.57 -5.01
N LYS A 317 17.17 -28.04 -4.58
CA LYS A 317 18.48 -28.59 -4.98
C LYS A 317 18.69 -30.01 -4.47
N ALA A 318 18.11 -30.37 -3.32
CA ALA A 318 18.23 -31.70 -2.73
C ALA A 318 17.35 -32.76 -3.42
N ASP A 319 16.30 -32.36 -4.14
CA ASP A 319 15.29 -33.26 -4.72
C ASP A 319 15.55 -33.61 -6.19
N ASP A 320 16.56 -33.01 -6.84
CA ASP A 320 16.74 -33.09 -8.27
C ASP A 320 17.75 -34.15 -8.69
N GLY A 321 17.29 -35.43 -8.71
CA GLY A 321 17.97 -36.51 -9.47
C GLY A 321 17.80 -36.42 -10.99
N THR A 322 17.07 -35.42 -11.52
CA THR A 322 16.65 -35.38 -12.93
C THR A 322 17.34 -34.32 -13.80
N GLY A 323 18.24 -33.49 -13.21
CA GLY A 323 19.01 -32.52 -13.99
C GLY A 323 18.20 -31.36 -14.59
N HIS A 324 16.95 -31.18 -14.19
CA HIS A 324 16.20 -30.01 -14.59
C HIS A 324 16.66 -28.80 -13.74
N ASN A 325 17.34 -27.89 -14.42
CA ASN A 325 17.79 -26.61 -13.90
C ASN A 325 16.60 -25.90 -13.28
N MET A 326 16.51 -25.93 -11.93
CA MET A 326 15.52 -25.13 -11.24
C MET A 326 15.80 -23.67 -11.51
N THR A 327 14.92 -23.11 -12.26
CA THR A 327 15.02 -21.75 -12.74
C THR A 327 15.14 -20.80 -11.57
N ARG A 328 16.28 -20.10 -11.49
CA ARG A 328 16.43 -18.88 -10.70
C ARG A 328 15.24 -17.97 -11.04
N PRO A 329 14.83 -17.07 -10.11
CA PRO A 329 13.78 -16.12 -10.46
C PRO A 329 14.17 -15.35 -11.72
N ASP A 330 13.25 -15.26 -12.69
CA ASP A 330 13.45 -14.42 -13.86
C ASP A 330 13.29 -12.94 -13.48
N VAL A 331 12.31 -12.67 -12.62
CA VAL A 331 11.99 -11.34 -12.12
C VAL A 331 11.76 -11.37 -10.62
N ILE A 332 12.33 -10.40 -9.93
CA ILE A 332 11.99 -10.09 -8.53
C ILE A 332 11.29 -8.73 -8.49
N VAL A 333 10.13 -8.68 -7.83
CA VAL A 333 9.42 -7.44 -7.52
C VAL A 333 9.51 -7.19 -6.02
N VAL A 334 9.80 -5.96 -5.64
CA VAL A 334 9.82 -5.53 -4.24
C VAL A 334 9.01 -4.24 -4.06
N ASP A 335 8.17 -4.20 -3.01
CA ASP A 335 7.45 -3.01 -2.54
C ASP A 335 7.67 -2.88 -1.02
N PRO A 336 8.90 -2.55 -0.58
CA PRO A 336 9.26 -2.53 0.82
C PRO A 336 8.60 -1.36 1.56
N PRO A 337 8.50 -1.43 2.91
CA PRO A 337 8.08 -0.30 3.72
C PRO A 337 9.06 0.88 3.57
N ARG A 338 8.70 2.06 4.09
CA ARG A 338 9.48 3.32 3.99
C ARG A 338 10.96 3.22 4.34
N LYS A 339 11.36 2.25 5.17
CA LYS A 339 12.77 2.01 5.52
C LYS A 339 13.60 1.40 4.36
N GLY A 340 12.97 1.00 3.28
CA GLY A 340 13.60 0.27 2.17
C GLY A 340 13.85 -1.20 2.50
N CYS A 341 14.62 -1.87 1.65
CA CYS A 341 15.09 -3.22 1.87
C CYS A 341 16.21 -3.24 2.93
N ASP A 342 16.28 -4.31 3.71
CA ASP A 342 17.44 -4.54 4.55
C ASP A 342 18.60 -5.18 3.74
N GLU A 343 19.81 -5.15 4.32
CA GLU A 343 21.00 -5.61 3.63
C GLU A 343 20.93 -7.09 3.24
N LYS A 344 20.35 -7.93 4.10
CA LYS A 344 20.21 -9.37 3.86
C LYS A 344 19.31 -9.65 2.65
N LEU A 345 18.24 -8.87 2.50
CA LEU A 345 17.36 -9.00 1.35
C LEU A 345 18.04 -8.55 0.07
N LEU A 346 18.81 -7.44 0.10
CA LEU A 346 19.60 -7.00 -1.05
C LEU A 346 20.64 -8.06 -1.44
N ASP A 347 21.31 -8.69 -0.45
CA ASP A 347 22.23 -9.81 -0.65
C ASP A 347 21.52 -11.01 -1.29
N THR A 348 20.30 -11.32 -0.85
CA THR A 348 19.48 -12.39 -1.41
C THR A 348 19.13 -12.11 -2.87
N ILE A 349 18.69 -10.89 -3.20
CA ILE A 349 18.40 -10.50 -4.60
C ILE A 349 19.62 -10.68 -5.48
N VAL A 350 20.80 -10.22 -5.04
CA VAL A 350 22.05 -10.37 -5.78
C VAL A 350 22.44 -11.86 -5.96
N THR A 351 22.29 -12.65 -4.90
CA THR A 351 22.62 -14.10 -4.93
C THR A 351 21.68 -14.87 -5.86
N MET A 352 20.38 -14.56 -5.84
CA MET A 352 19.38 -15.17 -6.72
C MET A 352 19.56 -14.75 -8.16
N SER A 353 20.16 -13.58 -8.38
CA SER A 353 20.61 -13.13 -9.70
C SER A 353 19.50 -13.12 -10.76
N PRO A 354 18.30 -12.52 -10.48
CA PRO A 354 17.22 -12.39 -11.46
C PRO A 354 17.67 -11.54 -12.65
N GLN A 355 17.10 -11.82 -13.81
CA GLN A 355 17.36 -11.02 -15.01
C GLN A 355 16.89 -9.56 -14.84
N ARG A 356 15.79 -9.38 -14.11
CA ARG A 356 15.17 -8.06 -13.83
C ARG A 356 14.75 -7.95 -12.37
N VAL A 357 14.93 -6.75 -11.83
CA VAL A 357 14.33 -6.35 -10.55
C VAL A 357 13.42 -5.15 -10.80
N VAL A 358 12.17 -5.25 -10.37
CA VAL A 358 11.22 -4.13 -10.36
C VAL A 358 11.08 -3.66 -8.93
N TYR A 359 11.58 -2.46 -8.65
CA TYR A 359 11.54 -1.88 -7.32
C TYR A 359 10.44 -0.80 -7.25
N VAL A 360 9.41 -1.03 -6.47
CA VAL A 360 8.38 -0.04 -6.13
C VAL A 360 8.74 0.59 -4.79
N SER A 361 8.65 1.91 -4.65
CA SER A 361 9.05 2.59 -3.42
C SER A 361 8.24 3.84 -3.15
N CYS A 362 7.78 3.97 -1.89
CA CYS A 362 7.11 5.17 -1.39
C CYS A 362 8.08 6.20 -0.76
N ASP A 363 9.40 5.92 -0.75
CA ASP A 363 10.42 6.81 -0.20
C ASP A 363 11.68 6.83 -1.09
N SER A 364 11.87 7.93 -1.82
CA SER A 364 12.97 8.06 -2.78
C SER A 364 14.36 8.15 -2.14
N ALA A 365 14.46 8.46 -0.83
CA ALA A 365 15.76 8.50 -0.15
C ALA A 365 16.28 7.10 0.16
N THR A 366 15.42 6.22 0.72
CA THR A 366 15.78 4.82 0.95
C THR A 366 15.93 4.06 -0.37
N LEU A 367 15.09 4.36 -1.36
CA LEU A 367 15.25 3.85 -2.73
C LEU A 367 16.65 4.14 -3.28
N ALA A 368 17.10 5.41 -3.20
CA ALA A 368 18.41 5.82 -3.73
C ALA A 368 19.57 5.05 -3.07
N ARG A 369 19.48 4.79 -1.75
CA ARG A 369 20.44 3.96 -1.01
C ARG A 369 20.48 2.53 -1.55
N ASP A 370 19.31 1.92 -1.71
CA ASP A 370 19.20 0.51 -2.12
C ASP A 370 19.62 0.32 -3.58
N LEU A 371 19.27 1.27 -4.46
CA LEU A 371 19.69 1.28 -5.87
C LEU A 371 21.21 1.38 -6.00
N LYS A 372 21.87 2.19 -5.16
CA LYS A 372 23.33 2.26 -5.11
C LYS A 372 23.93 0.88 -4.83
N VAL A 373 23.44 0.19 -3.79
CA VAL A 373 23.93 -1.14 -3.42
C VAL A 373 23.74 -2.13 -4.57
N LEU A 374 22.57 -2.15 -5.21
CA LEU A 374 22.30 -3.06 -6.34
C LEU A 374 23.15 -2.70 -7.56
N SER A 375 23.39 -1.42 -7.84
CA SER A 375 24.22 -1.01 -8.97
C SER A 375 25.69 -1.38 -8.79
N GLU A 376 26.22 -1.27 -7.57
CA GLU A 376 27.58 -1.70 -7.23
C GLU A 376 27.76 -3.23 -7.28
N ARG A 377 26.63 -3.98 -7.26
CA ARG A 377 26.61 -5.46 -7.22
C ARG A 377 26.09 -6.11 -8.51
N GLY A 378 26.23 -5.44 -9.65
CA GLY A 378 26.01 -6.03 -10.97
C GLY A 378 24.63 -5.81 -11.57
N TYR A 379 23.85 -4.83 -11.09
CA TYR A 379 22.62 -4.39 -11.73
C TYR A 379 22.76 -3.02 -12.36
N LYS A 380 22.25 -2.86 -13.57
CA LYS A 380 22.10 -1.57 -14.22
C LYS A 380 20.70 -1.02 -13.93
N ILE A 381 20.62 0.21 -13.46
CA ILE A 381 19.35 0.93 -13.37
C ILE A 381 19.00 1.35 -14.80
N VAL A 382 17.85 0.92 -15.29
CA VAL A 382 17.43 1.17 -16.68
C VAL A 382 16.52 2.38 -16.73
N LYS A 383 15.40 2.32 -15.98
CA LYS A 383 14.37 3.36 -15.97
C LYS A 383 13.90 3.66 -14.56
N VAL A 384 13.59 4.92 -14.33
CA VAL A 384 13.00 5.42 -13.09
C VAL A 384 11.69 6.14 -13.44
N GLN A 385 10.57 5.65 -12.93
CA GLN A 385 9.25 6.20 -13.18
C GLN A 385 8.62 6.70 -11.89
N PRO A 386 8.62 8.02 -11.62
CA PRO A 386 7.83 8.59 -10.53
C PRO A 386 6.33 8.51 -10.84
N VAL A 387 5.52 8.27 -9.80
CA VAL A 387 4.05 8.21 -9.88
C VAL A 387 3.46 9.00 -8.73
N ASP A 388 2.57 9.94 -9.02
CA ASP A 388 1.89 10.71 -7.98
C ASP A 388 0.68 9.94 -7.41
N GLN A 389 0.96 9.02 -6.49
CA GLN A 389 -0.04 8.25 -5.74
C GLN A 389 -0.79 9.11 -4.71
N PHE A 390 -0.16 10.20 -4.24
CA PHE A 390 -0.60 10.98 -3.07
C PHE A 390 -0.62 12.48 -3.37
N ALA A 391 -1.45 12.92 -4.31
CA ALA A 391 -1.61 14.33 -4.65
C ALA A 391 -1.90 15.19 -3.41
N ASN A 392 -1.46 16.44 -3.45
CA ASN A 392 -1.57 17.41 -2.34
C ASN A 392 -0.83 16.97 -1.07
N THR A 393 0.17 16.11 -1.21
CA THR A 393 1.12 15.70 -0.15
C THR A 393 2.55 15.79 -0.69
N VAL A 394 3.54 15.60 0.17
CA VAL A 394 4.97 15.58 -0.21
C VAL A 394 5.43 14.20 -0.72
N HIS A 395 4.58 13.19 -0.64
CA HIS A 395 4.95 11.80 -0.96
C HIS A 395 4.84 11.53 -2.46
N VAL A 396 5.72 10.69 -2.97
CA VAL A 396 5.75 10.20 -4.35
C VAL A 396 6.11 8.72 -4.34
N GLU A 397 5.40 7.93 -5.14
CA GLU A 397 5.80 6.55 -5.45
C GLU A 397 6.76 6.55 -6.62
N THR A 398 7.64 5.57 -6.67
CA THR A 398 8.61 5.44 -7.75
C THR A 398 8.76 3.97 -8.13
N VAL A 399 8.61 3.66 -9.41
CA VAL A 399 8.89 2.32 -9.97
C VAL A 399 10.23 2.38 -10.69
N VAL A 400 11.12 1.45 -10.37
CA VAL A 400 12.44 1.36 -11.00
C VAL A 400 12.64 0.00 -11.64
N LEU A 401 13.12 0.02 -12.87
CA LEU A 401 13.59 -1.17 -13.56
C LEU A 401 15.10 -1.29 -13.41
N LEU A 402 15.54 -2.40 -12.84
CA LEU A 402 16.95 -2.80 -12.88
C LEU A 402 17.10 -4.07 -13.75
N SER A 403 18.16 -4.11 -14.52
CA SER A 403 18.55 -5.26 -15.33
C SER A 403 19.90 -5.78 -14.88
N GLN A 404 20.03 -7.10 -14.78
CA GLN A 404 21.32 -7.72 -14.49
C GLN A 404 22.31 -7.42 -15.61
N LEU A 405 23.48 -6.95 -15.24
CA LEU A 405 24.59 -6.86 -16.18
C LEU A 405 25.01 -8.29 -16.53
N LYS A 406 24.93 -8.66 -17.80
CA LYS A 406 25.50 -9.93 -18.25
C LYS A 406 26.97 -9.91 -17.87
N GLN A 407 27.42 -10.89 -17.06
CA GLN A 407 28.85 -11.13 -16.89
C GLN A 407 29.45 -11.27 -18.31
N LYS A 408 30.47 -10.49 -18.61
CA LYS A 408 31.24 -10.74 -19.82
C LYS A 408 31.69 -12.20 -19.71
N PRO A 409 31.61 -13.00 -20.81
CA PRO A 409 32.21 -14.32 -20.80
C PRO A 409 33.68 -14.19 -20.35
N ASP A 410 34.15 -15.10 -19.50
CA ASP A 410 35.53 -15.14 -19.00
C ASP A 410 36.59 -15.38 -20.09
N ASP A 411 36.26 -15.15 -21.35
CA ASP A 411 37.15 -15.21 -22.48
C ASP A 411 37.89 -13.88 -22.71
N TYR A 412 38.70 -13.48 -21.73
CA TYR A 412 39.80 -12.59 -22.04
C TYR A 412 40.93 -13.42 -22.65
N ILE A 413 41.07 -13.33 -23.95
CA ILE A 413 42.33 -13.70 -24.62
C ILE A 413 43.33 -12.61 -24.16
N ASN A 414 44.22 -12.96 -23.25
CA ASN A 414 45.40 -12.14 -22.96
C ASN A 414 46.29 -12.13 -24.19
N VAL A 415 46.15 -11.12 -25.03
CA VAL A 415 47.14 -10.87 -26.08
C VAL A 415 48.28 -10.11 -25.43
N THR A 416 49.33 -10.83 -25.05
CA THR A 416 50.61 -10.24 -24.69
C THR A 416 51.25 -9.77 -25.98
N ILE A 417 51.27 -8.48 -26.25
CA ILE A 417 52.07 -7.88 -27.33
C ILE A 417 53.45 -7.70 -26.74
N GLU A 418 54.41 -8.55 -27.12
CA GLU A 418 55.81 -8.33 -26.86
C GLU A 418 56.27 -7.21 -27.81
N PHE A 419 56.76 -6.11 -27.26
CA PHE A 419 57.24 -4.95 -28.00
C PHE A 419 58.65 -5.09 -28.62
N ASP A 420 59.21 -6.30 -28.57
CA ASP A 420 60.61 -6.54 -29.02
C ASP A 420 60.79 -6.69 -30.55
N ASP A 421 59.71 -6.69 -31.34
CA ASP A 421 59.79 -6.81 -32.82
C ASP A 421 59.47 -5.51 -33.59
N MET A 422 59.51 -4.35 -32.94
CA MET A 422 59.53 -3.08 -33.67
C MET A 422 60.94 -2.60 -33.87
N ASP A 423 61.53 -3.03 -34.97
CA ASP A 423 62.79 -2.47 -35.50
C ASP A 423 62.55 -1.00 -35.99
N ILE A 424 62.98 -0.04 -35.13
CA ILE A 424 62.92 1.35 -35.45
C ILE A 424 64.29 1.78 -35.98
N THR A 425 64.75 1.17 -37.06
CA THR A 425 65.91 1.63 -37.81
C THR A 425 65.66 1.50 -39.31
N SER A 426 65.01 2.50 -39.90
CA SER A 426 65.39 2.96 -41.26
C SER A 426 64.73 4.28 -41.61
N ALA A 427 65.61 5.31 -41.75
CA ALA A 427 65.52 6.60 -42.43
C ALA A 427 64.59 7.66 -41.93
#